data_52d57c52b09fce2851029a7b428aac58
#
_entry.id   52d57c52b09fce2851029a7b428aac58
#
_cell.length_a   1.000
_cell.length_b   1.000
_cell.length_c   1.000
_cell.angle_alpha   90.00
_cell.angle_beta   90.00
_cell.angle_gamma   90.00
#
_symmetry.space_group_name_H-M   'P 1'
#
loop_
_entity.id
_entity.type
_entity.pdbx_description
1 polymer ?
#
loop_
_entity_poly.entity_id
_entity_poly.type
_entity_poly.pdbx_seq_one_letter_code
_entity_poly.pdbx_strand_id
1 'polypeptide(L)'
;MRNVLKAETLEHKFPLLSVENGCIVSKDADLTVAFEVELPELYTVTAEEYEAMHSTWIKAARVLPEHSIVCKQDWFTKESYRPQNGGEEQSFLSRSYERHFNERPYLNHRCYLYLTKTTRERNRRQSDFSTLCRGFLLPREITDKDMAARFLEAVEQFEHIVNDSAHIRLRRLETEEITGTKEHPGLVEKYLSLSMEDGTAVLQDICLKPGRMRIGDKRLCLHTLSDTEDLPGKLSTDMRYERMSTDRSDCRLSFAAPVGLLLSCNHIYSQYVFIDNAQEILQMMEKNSRNMLSLSRYSRSNAVNQEWTEMYLDEAHTKGVL
;
A
#
# COMPACT_ATOMS: atom_id res chain seq x y z
N MET A 1 32.65 -1.74 26.34
CA MET A 1 32.86 -1.03 25.05
C MET A 1 31.61 -0.21 24.75
N ARG A 2 31.68 1.12 24.76
CA ARG A 2 30.59 1.99 24.34
C ARG A 2 30.44 1.84 22.83
N ASN A 3 29.34 1.27 22.35
CA ASN A 3 28.96 1.34 20.95
C ASN A 3 28.77 2.85 20.62
N VAL A 4 29.76 3.43 20.01
CA VAL A 4 29.64 4.75 19.40
C VAL A 4 28.66 4.60 18.26
N LEU A 5 27.45 5.16 18.40
CA LEU A 5 26.46 5.22 17.36
C LEU A 5 27.10 5.95 16.19
N LYS A 6 27.35 5.26 15.09
CA LYS A 6 27.77 5.90 13.83
C LYS A 6 26.56 6.68 13.32
N ALA A 7 26.65 8.02 13.37
CA ALA A 7 25.71 8.87 12.66
C ALA A 7 26.03 8.78 11.16
N GLU A 8 25.08 8.36 10.37
CA GLU A 8 25.15 8.37 8.90
C GLU A 8 24.15 9.42 8.39
N THR A 9 24.48 10.08 7.29
CA THR A 9 23.55 11.02 6.66
C THR A 9 22.41 10.25 5.99
N LEU A 10 21.19 10.80 6.07
CA LEU A 10 20.01 10.21 5.44
C LEU A 10 20.19 10.04 3.92
N GLU A 11 20.95 10.95 3.29
CA GLU A 11 21.23 10.94 1.86
C GLU A 11 21.79 9.61 1.34
N HIS A 12 22.68 8.97 2.10
CA HIS A 12 23.25 7.67 1.71
C HIS A 12 22.27 6.50 1.86
N LYS A 13 21.32 6.62 2.79
CA LYS A 13 20.35 5.55 3.09
C LYS A 13 19.02 5.74 2.38
N PHE A 14 18.76 6.94 1.88
CA PHE A 14 17.51 7.28 1.24
C PHE A 14 17.37 6.59 -0.12
N PRO A 15 16.31 5.82 -0.35
CA PRO A 15 16.19 5.00 -1.56
C PRO A 15 15.82 5.79 -2.81
N LEU A 16 15.31 7.02 -2.67
CA LEU A 16 14.91 7.84 -3.81
C LEU A 16 16.11 8.57 -4.42
N LEU A 17 16.15 8.59 -5.75
CA LEU A 17 17.15 9.29 -6.53
C LEU A 17 16.64 10.68 -6.96
N SER A 18 15.50 10.72 -7.63
CA SER A 18 14.88 11.95 -8.13
C SER A 18 13.36 11.79 -8.25
N VAL A 19 12.67 12.93 -8.37
CA VAL A 19 11.26 12.99 -8.76
C VAL A 19 11.18 13.95 -9.96
N GLU A 20 10.76 13.42 -11.11
CA GLU A 20 10.68 14.15 -12.36
C GLU A 20 9.39 13.83 -13.10
N ASN A 21 8.71 14.85 -13.58
CA ASN A 21 7.43 14.71 -14.32
C ASN A 21 6.36 13.86 -13.56
N GLY A 22 6.27 14.02 -12.24
CA GLY A 22 5.36 13.24 -11.41
C GLY A 22 5.72 11.77 -11.27
N CYS A 23 6.95 11.39 -11.68
CA CYS A 23 7.49 10.04 -11.48
C CYS A 23 8.61 10.05 -10.45
N ILE A 24 8.58 9.08 -9.55
CA ILE A 24 9.61 8.85 -8.55
C ILE A 24 10.59 7.81 -9.10
N VAL A 25 11.87 8.14 -9.12
CA VAL A 25 12.94 7.23 -9.53
C VAL A 25 13.73 6.82 -8.30
N SER A 26 13.88 5.52 -8.07
CA SER A 26 14.68 5.00 -6.97
C SER A 26 16.16 4.84 -7.36
N LYS A 27 17.04 4.71 -6.35
CA LYS A 27 18.46 4.40 -6.56
C LYS A 27 18.69 3.02 -7.18
N ASP A 28 17.72 2.13 -7.02
CA ASP A 28 17.70 0.80 -7.65
C ASP A 28 17.05 0.82 -9.04
N ALA A 29 16.77 2.04 -9.54
CA ALA A 29 16.20 2.31 -10.85
C ALA A 29 14.75 1.82 -11.02
N ASP A 30 13.98 1.71 -9.94
CA ASP A 30 12.53 1.52 -10.05
C ASP A 30 11.88 2.85 -10.46
N LEU A 31 10.87 2.76 -11.28
CA LEU A 31 10.05 3.89 -11.71
C LEU A 31 8.67 3.77 -11.04
N THR A 32 8.29 4.77 -10.27
CA THR A 32 7.02 4.78 -9.52
C THR A 32 6.17 5.99 -9.90
N VAL A 33 4.89 5.74 -10.14
CA VAL A 33 3.85 6.77 -10.29
C VAL A 33 2.95 6.71 -9.06
N ALA A 34 2.68 7.87 -8.48
CA ALA A 34 1.88 7.99 -7.27
C ALA A 34 0.51 8.64 -7.57
N PHE A 35 -0.52 8.11 -6.93
CA PHE A 35 -1.89 8.62 -7.02
C PHE A 35 -2.45 8.85 -5.62
N GLU A 36 -3.26 9.88 -5.48
CA GLU A 36 -4.24 9.99 -4.40
C GLU A 36 -5.51 9.24 -4.82
N VAL A 37 -6.09 8.50 -3.90
CA VAL A 37 -7.26 7.65 -4.15
C VAL A 37 -8.44 8.16 -3.35
N GLU A 38 -9.51 8.54 -4.05
CA GLU A 38 -10.80 8.80 -3.42
C GLU A 38 -11.61 7.52 -3.40
N LEU A 39 -11.88 7.01 -2.21
CA LEU A 39 -12.68 5.81 -1.99
C LEU A 39 -14.13 6.20 -1.64
N PRO A 40 -15.14 5.41 -2.03
CA PRO A 40 -16.51 5.61 -1.59
C PRO A 40 -16.64 5.38 -0.08
N GLU A 41 -17.65 5.98 0.52
CA GLU A 41 -17.97 5.72 1.93
C GLU A 41 -18.43 4.26 2.12
N LEU A 42 -17.75 3.53 3.00
CA LEU A 42 -17.96 2.10 3.22
C LEU A 42 -19.43 1.74 3.53
N TYR A 43 -20.13 2.62 4.26
CA TYR A 43 -21.51 2.37 4.71
C TYR A 43 -22.58 2.60 3.64
N THR A 44 -22.21 3.18 2.51
CA THR A 44 -23.13 3.46 1.40
C THR A 44 -23.02 2.46 0.25
N VAL A 45 -22.00 1.60 0.31
CA VAL A 45 -21.69 0.64 -0.78
C VAL A 45 -22.48 -0.65 -0.60
N THR A 46 -23.18 -1.05 -1.65
CA THR A 46 -23.87 -2.36 -1.72
C THR A 46 -22.88 -3.50 -1.99
N ALA A 47 -23.30 -4.73 -1.74
CA ALA A 47 -22.47 -5.91 -2.06
C ALA A 47 -22.13 -6.01 -3.56
N GLU A 48 -23.07 -5.65 -4.42
CA GLU A 48 -22.89 -5.67 -5.89
C GLU A 48 -21.88 -4.60 -6.34
N GLU A 49 -21.93 -3.41 -5.75
CA GLU A 49 -20.95 -2.34 -6.01
C GLU A 49 -19.55 -2.72 -5.51
N TYR A 50 -19.47 -3.41 -4.37
CA TYR A 50 -18.21 -3.92 -3.85
C TYR A 50 -17.57 -4.95 -4.80
N GLU A 51 -18.35 -5.90 -5.31
CA GLU A 51 -17.91 -6.87 -6.31
C GLU A 51 -17.49 -6.19 -7.63
N ALA A 52 -18.23 -5.15 -8.05
CA ALA A 52 -17.87 -4.36 -9.22
C ALA A 52 -16.52 -3.63 -9.03
N MET A 53 -16.28 -3.04 -7.86
CA MET A 53 -14.99 -2.42 -7.53
C MET A 53 -13.86 -3.45 -7.53
N HIS A 54 -14.08 -4.62 -6.91
CA HIS A 54 -13.09 -5.70 -6.89
C HIS A 54 -12.74 -6.16 -8.32
N SER A 55 -13.74 -6.36 -9.16
CA SER A 55 -13.55 -6.72 -10.56
C SER A 55 -12.80 -5.64 -11.35
N THR A 56 -13.01 -4.37 -11.01
CA THR A 56 -12.29 -3.24 -11.61
C THR A 56 -10.80 -3.27 -11.26
N TRP A 57 -10.47 -3.52 -9.99
CA TRP A 57 -9.07 -3.66 -9.56
C TRP A 57 -8.36 -4.79 -10.28
N ILE A 58 -9.01 -5.94 -10.44
CA ILE A 58 -8.46 -7.09 -11.17
C ILE A 58 -8.21 -6.71 -12.64
N LYS A 59 -9.18 -6.07 -13.30
CA LYS A 59 -9.03 -5.63 -14.70
C LYS A 59 -7.90 -4.62 -14.86
N ALA A 60 -7.81 -3.65 -13.96
CA ALA A 60 -6.76 -2.65 -13.98
C ALA A 60 -5.37 -3.27 -13.71
N ALA A 61 -5.25 -4.20 -12.77
CA ALA A 61 -3.98 -4.88 -12.51
C ALA A 61 -3.46 -5.67 -13.71
N ARG A 62 -4.35 -6.23 -14.53
CA ARG A 62 -3.98 -7.04 -15.71
C ARG A 62 -3.32 -6.24 -16.85
N VAL A 63 -3.50 -4.93 -16.92
CA VAL A 63 -2.84 -4.12 -17.97
C VAL A 63 -1.40 -3.78 -17.61
N LEU A 64 -1.01 -3.97 -16.35
CA LEU A 64 0.35 -3.69 -15.92
C LEU A 64 1.34 -4.74 -16.45
N PRO A 65 2.52 -4.32 -16.91
CA PRO A 65 3.55 -5.25 -17.37
C PRO A 65 4.12 -6.08 -16.23
N GLU A 66 4.71 -7.21 -16.57
CA GLU A 66 5.45 -8.07 -15.63
C GLU A 66 6.45 -7.26 -14.80
N HIS A 67 6.69 -7.71 -13.56
CA HIS A 67 7.54 -7.02 -12.59
C HIS A 67 7.06 -5.62 -12.21
N SER A 68 5.76 -5.41 -12.26
CA SER A 68 5.10 -4.25 -11.65
C SER A 68 4.66 -4.58 -10.23
N ILE A 69 4.63 -3.57 -9.39
CA ILE A 69 4.14 -3.64 -8.01
C ILE A 69 3.03 -2.60 -7.86
N VAL A 70 1.88 -3.04 -7.39
CA VAL A 70 0.80 -2.17 -6.96
C VAL A 70 0.88 -2.08 -5.44
N CYS A 71 1.15 -0.89 -4.90
CA CYS A 71 1.17 -0.65 -3.46
C CYS A 71 0.06 0.32 -3.10
N LYS A 72 -0.92 -0.14 -2.34
CA LYS A 72 -1.96 0.70 -1.75
C LYS A 72 -1.57 1.01 -0.31
N GLN A 73 -1.63 2.28 0.06
CA GLN A 73 -1.38 2.75 1.42
C GLN A 73 -2.57 3.53 1.95
N ASP A 74 -3.10 3.06 3.05
CA ASP A 74 -4.13 3.74 3.82
C ASP A 74 -3.45 4.41 5.03
N TRP A 75 -3.53 5.73 5.09
CA TRP A 75 -2.93 6.55 6.13
C TRP A 75 -4.03 7.02 7.08
N PHE A 76 -3.93 6.58 8.33
CA PHE A 76 -4.83 6.96 9.39
C PHE A 76 -4.10 7.89 10.36
N THR A 77 -4.53 9.15 10.39
CA THR A 77 -3.90 10.18 11.24
C THR A 77 -4.91 10.75 12.21
N LYS A 78 -4.49 10.90 13.45
CA LYS A 78 -5.31 11.46 14.50
C LYS A 78 -5.33 12.97 14.35
N GLU A 79 -6.49 13.49 14.06
CA GLU A 79 -6.75 14.91 13.88
C GLU A 79 -7.83 15.39 14.86
N SER A 80 -7.84 16.69 15.12
CA SER A 80 -8.90 17.35 15.89
C SER A 80 -9.62 18.33 14.98
N TYR A 81 -10.93 18.37 15.07
CA TYR A 81 -11.72 19.34 14.33
C TYR A 81 -11.32 20.76 14.74
N ARG A 82 -11.05 21.61 13.77
CA ARG A 82 -10.82 23.04 13.97
C ARG A 82 -11.98 23.81 13.33
N PRO A 83 -12.77 24.57 14.10
CA PRO A 83 -13.87 25.34 13.53
C PRO A 83 -13.33 26.37 12.55
N GLN A 84 -13.92 26.42 11.36
CA GLN A 84 -13.49 27.34 10.29
C GLN A 84 -13.96 28.78 10.51
N ASN A 85 -14.98 28.98 11.36
CA ASN A 85 -15.62 30.29 11.54
C ASN A 85 -15.32 30.86 12.93
N GLY A 86 -14.28 31.69 13.01
CA GLY A 86 -13.86 32.38 14.25
C GLY A 86 -14.46 33.76 14.49
N GLY A 87 -15.65 34.09 14.04
CA GLY A 87 -16.10 35.48 14.14
C GLY A 87 -17.57 35.83 14.11
N GLU A 88 -18.46 34.94 13.79
CA GLU A 88 -19.90 35.20 13.78
C GLU A 88 -20.55 34.77 15.10
N GLU A 89 -21.58 35.47 15.52
CA GLU A 89 -22.43 35.10 16.69
C GLU A 89 -23.09 33.74 16.40
N GLN A 90 -22.47 32.70 16.88
CA GLN A 90 -22.98 31.35 16.72
C GLN A 90 -24.10 31.06 17.70
N SER A 91 -25.15 30.36 17.25
CA SER A 91 -26.19 29.86 18.11
C SER A 91 -25.64 28.94 19.21
N PHE A 92 -26.38 28.77 20.30
CA PHE A 92 -26.01 27.84 21.36
C PHE A 92 -25.77 26.39 20.82
N LEU A 93 -26.62 25.96 19.91
CA LEU A 93 -26.53 24.64 19.31
C LEU A 93 -25.26 24.50 18.44
N SER A 94 -24.94 25.50 17.62
CA SER A 94 -23.72 25.52 16.81
C SER A 94 -22.47 25.46 17.68
N ARG A 95 -22.40 26.26 18.73
CA ARG A 95 -21.28 26.22 19.69
C ARG A 95 -21.14 24.88 20.40
N SER A 96 -22.29 24.28 20.80
CA SER A 96 -22.28 22.97 21.46
C SER A 96 -21.82 21.87 20.50
N TYR A 97 -22.21 21.94 19.24
CA TYR A 97 -21.83 21.03 18.18
C TYR A 97 -20.31 21.12 17.87
N GLU A 98 -19.82 22.32 17.63
CA GLU A 98 -18.40 22.57 17.39
C GLU A 98 -17.51 22.10 18.56
N ARG A 99 -17.93 22.41 19.79
CA ARG A 99 -17.26 21.96 20.99
C ARG A 99 -17.19 20.44 21.09
N HIS A 100 -18.30 19.75 20.74
CA HIS A 100 -18.36 18.28 20.73
C HIS A 100 -17.32 17.66 19.80
N PHE A 101 -17.14 18.22 18.60
CA PHE A 101 -16.17 17.71 17.63
C PHE A 101 -14.74 18.17 17.92
N ASN A 102 -14.55 19.37 18.45
CA ASN A 102 -13.24 19.89 18.79
C ASN A 102 -12.59 19.14 19.98
N GLU A 103 -13.39 18.73 20.95
CA GLU A 103 -12.93 17.98 22.13
C GLU A 103 -12.64 16.49 21.82
N ARG A 104 -13.02 15.99 20.66
CA ARG A 104 -12.90 14.57 20.28
C ARG A 104 -12.00 14.40 19.06
N PRO A 105 -10.80 13.87 19.25
CA PRO A 105 -9.94 13.53 18.12
C PRO A 105 -10.58 12.40 17.32
N TYR A 106 -10.44 12.46 16.00
CA TYR A 106 -10.86 11.42 15.06
C TYR A 106 -9.67 10.95 14.24
N LEU A 107 -9.79 9.78 13.60
CA LEU A 107 -8.81 9.31 12.64
C LEU A 107 -9.23 9.80 11.25
N ASN A 108 -8.43 10.70 10.69
CA ASN A 108 -8.56 11.08 9.29
C ASN A 108 -7.94 10.00 8.42
N HIS A 109 -8.59 9.65 7.33
CA HIS A 109 -8.15 8.63 6.39
C HIS A 109 -7.78 9.27 5.05
N ARG A 110 -6.59 8.97 4.59
CA ARG A 110 -6.13 9.28 3.21
C ARG A 110 -5.60 8.02 2.57
N CYS A 111 -5.92 7.83 1.31
CA CYS A 111 -5.49 6.67 0.57
C CYS A 111 -4.57 7.07 -0.59
N TYR A 112 -3.43 6.38 -0.71
CA TYR A 112 -2.48 6.56 -1.78
C TYR A 112 -2.24 5.24 -2.50
N LEU A 113 -2.02 5.33 -3.80
CA LEU A 113 -1.68 4.19 -4.64
C LEU A 113 -0.37 4.48 -5.36
N TYR A 114 0.53 3.52 -5.34
CA TYR A 114 1.81 3.58 -6.02
C TYR A 114 1.89 2.45 -7.03
N LEU A 115 2.12 2.78 -8.28
CA LEU A 115 2.42 1.82 -9.33
C LEU A 115 3.91 1.88 -9.62
N THR A 116 4.61 0.80 -9.38
CA THR A 116 6.07 0.74 -9.49
C THR A 116 6.46 -0.31 -10.51
N LYS A 117 7.30 0.07 -11.46
CA LYS A 117 7.99 -0.87 -12.35
C LYS A 117 9.35 -1.18 -11.76
N THR A 118 9.59 -2.46 -11.49
CA THR A 118 10.89 -2.92 -11.02
C THR A 118 11.65 -3.66 -12.12
N THR A 119 12.93 -3.90 -11.90
CA THR A 119 13.76 -4.68 -12.83
C THR A 119 13.69 -6.18 -12.51
N ARG A 120 13.74 -7.03 -13.55
CA ARG A 120 13.72 -8.49 -13.40
C ARG A 120 14.81 -9.04 -12.49
N GLU A 121 15.94 -8.36 -12.44
CA GLU A 121 17.12 -8.83 -11.68
C GLU A 121 17.00 -8.66 -10.18
N ARG A 122 16.02 -7.87 -9.69
CA ARG A 122 15.83 -7.65 -8.25
C ARG A 122 15.43 -8.92 -7.50
N ASN A 123 14.78 -9.86 -8.16
CA ASN A 123 14.45 -11.18 -7.60
C ASN A 123 15.61 -12.19 -7.64
N ARG A 124 16.65 -11.90 -8.42
CA ARG A 124 17.89 -12.66 -8.39
C ARG A 124 18.85 -11.94 -7.47
N ARG A 125 19.27 -12.58 -6.38
CA ARG A 125 20.31 -12.09 -5.47
C ARG A 125 21.43 -11.44 -6.28
N GLN A 126 21.53 -10.11 -6.19
CA GLN A 126 22.68 -9.41 -6.75
C GLN A 126 23.92 -10.05 -6.14
N SER A 127 24.83 -10.53 -6.97
CA SER A 127 26.11 -10.96 -6.44
C SER A 127 26.81 -9.73 -5.90
N ASP A 128 27.29 -9.78 -4.65
CA ASP A 128 28.00 -8.70 -3.97
C ASP A 128 29.17 -8.13 -4.81
N PHE A 129 29.63 -8.88 -5.78
CA PHE A 129 30.73 -8.52 -6.68
C PHE A 129 30.34 -7.46 -7.74
N SER A 130 29.08 -7.41 -8.19
CA SER A 130 28.64 -6.40 -9.16
C SER A 130 28.41 -5.05 -8.52
N THR A 131 28.14 -5.00 -7.23
CA THR A 131 27.89 -3.77 -6.45
C THR A 131 29.21 -3.05 -6.10
N LEU A 132 30.30 -3.78 -5.99
CA LEU A 132 31.63 -3.23 -5.66
C LEU A 132 32.28 -2.46 -6.82
N CYS A 133 31.96 -2.79 -8.06
CA CYS A 133 32.61 -2.23 -9.25
C CYS A 133 31.88 -1.05 -9.90
N ARG A 134 30.64 -0.77 -9.52
CA ARG A 134 29.85 0.31 -10.13
C ARG A 134 29.05 1.06 -9.07
N GLY A 135 29.39 2.30 -8.81
CA GLY A 135 28.68 3.17 -7.89
C GLY A 135 27.21 3.48 -8.26
N PHE A 136 26.80 3.21 -9.50
CA PHE A 136 25.46 3.31 -10.04
C PHE A 136 25.30 2.30 -11.17
N LEU A 137 24.49 1.28 -10.96
CA LEU A 137 24.00 0.42 -12.02
C LEU A 137 22.53 0.80 -12.29
N LEU A 138 22.34 1.67 -13.27
CA LEU A 138 21.04 1.72 -13.95
C LEU A 138 20.95 0.43 -14.79
N PRO A 139 20.06 -0.51 -14.48
CA PRO A 139 19.84 -1.67 -15.30
C PRO A 139 19.52 -1.23 -16.73
N ARG A 140 19.98 -1.97 -17.72
CA ARG A 140 19.72 -1.69 -19.14
C ARG A 140 18.22 -1.53 -19.42
N GLU A 141 17.40 -2.20 -18.65
CA GLU A 141 15.93 -2.18 -18.77
C GLU A 141 15.31 -0.81 -18.50
N ILE A 142 15.93 0.05 -17.68
CA ILE A 142 15.43 1.42 -17.42
C ILE A 142 16.05 2.44 -18.38
N THR A 143 17.22 2.16 -18.91
CA THR A 143 17.77 2.93 -20.03
C THR A 143 17.05 2.62 -21.34
N ASP A 144 16.25 1.55 -21.38
CA ASP A 144 15.37 1.26 -22.49
C ASP A 144 14.14 2.22 -22.43
N LYS A 145 14.18 3.25 -23.26
CA LYS A 145 13.09 4.23 -23.37
C LYS A 145 11.74 3.57 -23.70
N ASP A 146 11.77 2.45 -24.38
CA ASP A 146 10.56 1.72 -24.77
C ASP A 146 9.91 1.04 -23.55
N MET A 147 10.67 0.59 -22.58
CA MET A 147 10.11 0.01 -21.35
C MET A 147 9.44 1.05 -20.45
N ALA A 148 10.10 2.19 -20.25
CA ALA A 148 9.50 3.27 -19.48
C ALA A 148 8.22 3.80 -20.16
N ALA A 149 8.24 3.96 -21.49
CA ALA A 149 7.07 4.38 -22.26
C ALA A 149 5.91 3.37 -22.15
N ARG A 150 6.16 2.08 -22.31
CA ARG A 150 5.15 1.02 -22.15
C ARG A 150 4.57 0.97 -20.73
N PHE A 151 5.43 1.16 -19.73
CA PHE A 151 4.94 1.21 -18.35
C PHE A 151 4.04 2.43 -18.13
N LEU A 152 4.43 3.61 -18.58
CA LEU A 152 3.61 4.82 -18.44
C LEU A 152 2.29 4.70 -19.20
N GLU A 153 2.30 4.12 -20.40
CA GLU A 153 1.07 3.81 -21.15
C GLU A 153 0.16 2.84 -20.36
N ALA A 154 0.73 1.79 -19.77
CA ALA A 154 -0.03 0.87 -18.92
C ALA A 154 -0.58 1.55 -17.67
N VAL A 155 0.16 2.50 -17.08
CA VAL A 155 -0.31 3.32 -15.95
C VAL A 155 -1.50 4.20 -16.36
N GLU A 156 -1.47 4.81 -17.53
CA GLU A 156 -2.60 5.60 -18.06
C GLU A 156 -3.83 4.71 -18.30
N GLN A 157 -3.64 3.52 -18.86
CA GLN A 157 -4.72 2.55 -19.04
C GLN A 157 -5.30 2.09 -17.69
N PHE A 158 -4.43 1.83 -16.70
CA PHE A 158 -4.85 1.48 -15.34
C PHE A 158 -5.72 2.59 -14.72
N GLU A 159 -5.25 3.84 -14.80
CA GLU A 159 -5.98 5.01 -14.30
C GLU A 159 -7.35 5.15 -14.98
N HIS A 160 -7.41 5.01 -16.31
CA HIS A 160 -8.67 5.04 -17.06
C HIS A 160 -9.65 3.96 -16.60
N ILE A 161 -9.21 2.70 -16.50
CA ILE A 161 -10.07 1.59 -16.08
C ILE A 161 -10.66 1.83 -14.69
N VAL A 162 -9.87 2.35 -13.76
CA VAL A 162 -10.33 2.62 -12.40
C VAL A 162 -11.29 3.81 -12.37
N ASN A 163 -10.96 4.91 -13.06
CA ASN A 163 -11.77 6.13 -13.09
C ASN A 163 -13.11 5.92 -13.80
N ASP A 164 -13.16 5.06 -14.82
CA ASP A 164 -14.39 4.73 -15.53
C ASP A 164 -15.38 3.92 -14.68
N SER A 165 -14.94 3.32 -13.59
CA SER A 165 -15.80 2.52 -12.72
C SER A 165 -16.81 3.35 -11.91
N ALA A 166 -16.72 4.66 -11.90
CA ALA A 166 -17.53 5.61 -11.14
C ALA A 166 -17.51 5.47 -9.60
N HIS A 167 -16.87 4.43 -9.08
CA HIS A 167 -16.81 4.16 -7.64
C HIS A 167 -15.53 4.65 -6.97
N ILE A 168 -14.43 4.65 -7.70
CA ILE A 168 -13.10 5.00 -7.21
C ILE A 168 -12.53 6.06 -8.13
N ARG A 169 -11.88 7.07 -7.58
CA ARG A 169 -11.17 8.08 -8.36
C ARG A 169 -9.69 8.05 -8.03
N LEU A 170 -8.89 7.99 -9.07
CA LEU A 170 -7.45 8.14 -9.02
C LEU A 170 -7.07 9.53 -9.53
N ARG A 171 -6.32 10.27 -8.75
CA ARG A 171 -5.72 11.53 -9.14
C ARG A 171 -4.21 11.40 -9.07
N ARG A 172 -3.54 11.51 -10.20
CA ARG A 172 -2.09 11.47 -10.26
C ARG A 172 -1.48 12.64 -9.50
N LEU A 173 -0.47 12.37 -8.68
CA LEU A 173 0.26 13.40 -7.94
C LEU A 173 1.31 14.06 -8.82
N GLU A 174 1.40 15.38 -8.72
CA GLU A 174 2.41 16.16 -9.40
C GLU A 174 3.75 16.16 -8.62
N THR A 175 4.82 16.57 -9.30
CA THR A 175 6.16 16.62 -8.69
C THR A 175 6.19 17.42 -7.40
N GLU A 176 5.52 18.56 -7.37
CA GLU A 176 5.47 19.45 -6.20
C GLU A 176 4.69 18.83 -5.03
N GLU A 177 3.65 18.06 -5.30
CA GLU A 177 2.89 17.34 -4.28
C GLU A 177 3.69 16.18 -3.67
N ILE A 178 4.58 15.57 -4.46
CA ILE A 178 5.43 14.48 -4.00
C ILE A 178 6.62 15.02 -3.20
N THR A 179 7.32 16.03 -3.72
CA THR A 179 8.55 16.57 -3.12
C THR A 179 8.31 17.64 -2.07
N GLY A 180 7.20 18.36 -2.18
CA GLY A 180 6.88 19.52 -1.35
C GLY A 180 7.35 20.84 -1.96
N THR A 181 6.77 21.90 -1.43
CA THR A 181 7.11 23.29 -1.71
C THR A 181 7.58 23.97 -0.43
N LYS A 182 8.01 25.22 -0.51
CA LYS A 182 8.40 25.98 0.69
C LYS A 182 7.24 26.21 1.67
N GLU A 183 6.00 26.16 1.16
CA GLU A 183 4.80 26.46 1.93
C GLU A 183 4.07 25.20 2.39
N HIS A 184 4.13 24.14 1.60
CA HIS A 184 3.43 22.88 1.85
C HIS A 184 4.37 21.68 1.77
N PRO A 185 4.40 20.83 2.82
CA PRO A 185 5.20 19.62 2.81
C PRO A 185 4.65 18.60 1.80
N GLY A 186 5.56 18.01 1.02
CA GLY A 186 5.22 16.96 0.08
C GLY A 186 4.98 15.61 0.74
N LEU A 187 4.50 14.66 -0.07
CA LEU A 187 4.23 13.30 0.39
C LEU A 187 5.45 12.63 1.02
N VAL A 188 6.64 12.80 0.42
CA VAL A 188 7.90 12.23 0.92
C VAL A 188 8.27 12.83 2.28
N GLU A 189 8.12 14.14 2.45
CA GLU A 189 8.39 14.82 3.72
C GLU A 189 7.40 14.41 4.81
N LYS A 190 6.11 14.30 4.46
CA LYS A 190 5.07 13.80 5.36
C LYS A 190 5.37 12.37 5.82
N TYR A 191 5.78 11.51 4.91
CA TYR A 191 6.17 10.14 5.22
C TYR A 191 7.36 10.07 6.17
N LEU A 192 8.41 10.85 5.91
CA LEU A 192 9.61 10.88 6.75
C LEU A 192 9.42 11.55 8.11
N SER A 193 8.49 12.48 8.22
CA SER A 193 8.15 13.12 9.50
C SER A 193 7.05 12.40 10.27
N LEU A 194 6.36 11.43 9.64
CA LEU A 194 5.15 10.80 10.14
C LEU A 194 4.09 11.84 10.59
N SER A 195 3.99 12.94 9.86
CA SER A 195 3.07 14.03 10.12
C SER A 195 2.26 14.33 8.86
N MET A 196 0.94 14.42 9.02
CA MET A 196 0.02 14.79 7.95
C MET A 196 -0.51 16.22 8.12
N GLU A 197 -0.13 16.89 9.21
CA GLU A 197 -0.55 18.26 9.45
C GLU A 197 -0.01 19.19 8.35
N ASP A 198 -0.87 20.10 7.90
CA ASP A 198 -0.51 21.14 6.95
C ASP A 198 0.35 22.20 7.67
N GLY A 199 1.59 21.88 7.81
CA GLY A 199 2.59 22.74 8.44
C GLY A 199 3.97 22.40 7.88
N THR A 200 4.96 23.17 8.21
CA THR A 200 6.34 22.92 7.79
C THR A 200 6.77 21.56 8.34
N ALA A 201 6.92 20.57 7.46
CA ALA A 201 7.47 19.28 7.85
C ALA A 201 8.94 19.50 8.26
N VAL A 202 9.23 19.27 9.52
CA VAL A 202 10.61 19.30 10.01
C VAL A 202 11.14 17.88 9.95
N LEU A 203 12.16 17.62 9.12
CA LEU A 203 12.87 16.35 9.13
C LEU A 203 13.52 16.15 10.50
N GLN A 204 13.20 15.04 11.12
CA GLN A 204 13.71 14.71 12.46
C GLN A 204 14.66 13.52 12.36
N ASP A 205 15.52 13.37 13.37
CA ASP A 205 16.46 12.25 13.43
C ASP A 205 15.75 10.91 13.45
N ILE A 206 16.19 10.02 12.56
CA ILE A 206 15.74 8.64 12.50
C ILE A 206 16.69 7.79 13.32
N CYS A 207 16.21 7.20 14.40
CA CYS A 207 16.99 6.35 15.28
C CYS A 207 16.56 4.88 15.14
N LEU A 208 17.43 4.06 14.57
CA LEU A 208 17.22 2.62 14.41
C LEU A 208 18.11 1.89 15.41
N LYS A 209 17.51 1.33 16.45
CA LYS A 209 18.18 0.45 17.44
C LYS A 209 17.44 -0.88 17.49
N PRO A 210 18.11 -2.00 17.80
CA PRO A 210 17.43 -3.27 18.01
C PRO A 210 16.28 -3.12 19.03
N GLY A 211 15.07 -3.48 18.59
CA GLY A 211 13.85 -3.38 19.38
C GLY A 211 13.30 -1.96 19.62
N ARG A 212 13.90 -0.91 19.01
CA ARG A 212 13.45 0.46 19.17
C ARG A 212 13.70 1.28 17.91
N MET A 213 12.63 1.59 17.19
CA MET A 213 12.66 2.56 16.07
C MET A 213 11.97 3.86 16.50
N ARG A 214 12.56 5.00 16.18
CA ARG A 214 12.01 6.31 16.48
C ARG A 214 12.30 7.29 15.33
N ILE A 215 11.34 8.18 15.10
CA ILE A 215 11.51 9.35 14.24
C ILE A 215 11.23 10.56 15.14
N GLY A 216 12.27 11.28 15.50
CA GLY A 216 12.21 12.32 16.52
C GLY A 216 11.73 11.74 17.87
N ASP A 217 10.64 12.27 18.40
CA ASP A 217 9.98 11.81 19.62
C ASP A 217 9.00 10.65 19.40
N LYS A 218 8.56 10.42 18.15
CA LYS A 218 7.59 9.38 17.80
C LYS A 218 8.24 7.99 17.78
N ARG A 219 7.58 7.02 18.40
CA ARG A 219 7.97 5.61 18.35
C ARG A 219 7.30 4.94 17.15
N LEU A 220 8.12 4.28 16.32
CA LEU A 220 7.65 3.49 15.18
C LEU A 220 7.59 2.02 15.56
N CYS A 221 6.48 1.35 15.27
CA CYS A 221 6.30 -0.10 15.35
C CYS A 221 5.96 -0.60 13.95
N LEU A 222 6.65 -1.64 13.50
CA LEU A 222 6.39 -2.31 12.22
C LEU A 222 5.77 -3.66 12.51
N HIS A 223 4.65 -3.95 11.85
CA HIS A 223 3.97 -5.23 11.89
C HIS A 223 3.83 -5.72 10.44
N THR A 224 4.20 -6.96 10.20
CA THR A 224 4.10 -7.59 8.88
C THR A 224 3.37 -8.91 9.01
N LEU A 225 2.51 -9.22 8.07
CA LEU A 225 2.00 -10.57 7.86
C LEU A 225 3.05 -11.27 6.98
N SER A 226 3.89 -12.07 7.60
CA SER A 226 5.01 -12.74 6.89
C SER A 226 4.72 -14.21 6.64
N ASP A 227 3.74 -14.78 7.33
CA ASP A 227 3.41 -16.18 7.20
C ASP A 227 1.90 -16.36 7.00
N THR A 228 1.52 -17.33 6.19
CA THR A 228 0.11 -17.69 5.98
C THR A 228 -0.54 -18.25 7.26
N GLU A 229 0.25 -18.80 8.19
CA GLU A 229 -0.22 -19.25 9.48
C GLU A 229 -0.70 -18.11 10.39
N ASP A 230 -0.27 -16.88 10.14
CA ASP A 230 -0.72 -15.68 10.84
C ASP A 230 -2.15 -15.25 10.42
N LEU A 231 -2.65 -15.81 9.30
CA LEU A 231 -3.99 -15.55 8.80
C LEU A 231 -4.99 -16.53 9.42
N PRO A 232 -6.23 -16.07 9.70
CA PRO A 232 -7.28 -17.00 10.12
C PRO A 232 -7.59 -17.99 9.00
N GLY A 233 -7.89 -19.25 9.35
CA GLY A 233 -8.17 -20.33 8.39
C GLY A 233 -9.38 -20.09 7.48
N LYS A 234 -10.20 -19.09 7.77
CA LYS A 234 -11.26 -18.56 6.90
C LYS A 234 -11.20 -17.05 6.92
N LEU A 235 -10.94 -16.44 5.76
CA LEU A 235 -11.13 -15.03 5.54
C LEU A 235 -12.59 -14.82 5.10
N SER A 236 -13.36 -14.17 5.94
CA SER A 236 -14.73 -13.78 5.59
C SER A 236 -14.73 -12.32 5.18
N THR A 237 -15.33 -12.03 4.03
CA THR A 237 -15.60 -10.65 3.58
C THR A 237 -16.84 -10.08 4.28
N ASP A 238 -17.55 -10.89 5.06
CA ASP A 238 -18.89 -10.63 5.55
C ASP A 238 -19.00 -11.03 7.03
N MET A 239 -18.18 -10.41 7.88
CA MET A 239 -18.23 -10.60 9.33
C MET A 239 -19.14 -9.56 9.98
N ARG A 240 -20.18 -10.02 10.68
CA ARG A 240 -21.00 -9.13 11.51
C ARG A 240 -20.16 -8.55 12.64
N TYR A 241 -20.11 -7.24 12.72
CA TYR A 241 -19.41 -6.53 13.78
C TYR A 241 -20.37 -6.12 14.88
N GLU A 242 -20.38 -6.88 15.98
CA GLU A 242 -21.36 -6.76 17.06
C GLU A 242 -21.37 -5.38 17.74
N ARG A 243 -20.23 -4.68 17.82
CA ARG A 243 -20.17 -3.37 18.46
C ARG A 243 -20.88 -2.25 17.69
N MET A 244 -21.05 -2.41 16.38
CA MET A 244 -21.72 -1.44 15.53
C MET A 244 -23.04 -1.98 14.97
N SER A 245 -23.33 -3.25 15.14
CA SER A 245 -24.59 -3.86 14.76
C SER A 245 -25.65 -3.62 15.81
N THR A 246 -26.89 -3.46 15.35
CA THR A 246 -28.09 -3.32 16.18
C THR A 246 -29.10 -4.38 15.82
N ASP A 247 -30.19 -4.51 16.57
CA ASP A 247 -31.27 -5.44 16.24
C ASP A 247 -31.95 -5.12 14.90
N ARG A 248 -31.74 -3.91 14.37
CA ARG A 248 -32.37 -3.41 13.14
C ARG A 248 -31.39 -3.19 11.99
N SER A 249 -30.10 -3.27 12.22
CA SER A 249 -29.07 -2.95 11.23
C SER A 249 -27.80 -3.76 11.50
N ASP A 250 -27.37 -4.53 10.53
CA ASP A 250 -26.12 -5.28 10.57
C ASP A 250 -24.98 -4.43 9.98
N CYS A 251 -23.99 -4.16 10.78
CA CYS A 251 -22.71 -3.64 10.27
C CYS A 251 -21.81 -4.83 9.95
N ARG A 252 -21.49 -5.02 8.68
CA ARG A 252 -20.65 -6.11 8.19
C ARG A 252 -19.30 -5.57 7.75
N LEU A 253 -18.23 -6.21 8.18
CA LEU A 253 -16.86 -5.76 7.94
C LEU A 253 -16.04 -6.88 7.30
N SER A 254 -15.14 -6.51 6.41
CA SER A 254 -14.10 -7.41 5.92
C SER A 254 -13.03 -7.66 6.99
N PHE A 255 -12.22 -8.70 6.81
CA PHE A 255 -11.11 -9.04 7.70
C PHE A 255 -10.15 -7.87 7.94
N ALA A 256 -9.85 -7.09 6.92
CA ALA A 256 -8.92 -5.97 7.01
C ALA A 256 -9.53 -4.68 7.63
N ALA A 257 -10.86 -4.55 7.65
CA ALA A 257 -11.54 -3.35 8.16
C ALA A 257 -11.21 -3.02 9.63
N PRO A 258 -11.03 -4.00 10.57
CA PRO A 258 -10.65 -3.71 11.94
C PRO A 258 -9.34 -2.95 12.08
N VAL A 259 -8.39 -3.11 11.15
CA VAL A 259 -7.11 -2.39 11.19
C VAL A 259 -7.34 -0.88 11.10
N GLY A 260 -8.19 -0.43 10.19
CA GLY A 260 -8.52 0.99 10.07
C GLY A 260 -9.47 1.51 11.15
N LEU A 261 -10.44 0.70 11.58
CA LEU A 261 -11.53 1.15 12.46
C LEU A 261 -11.24 1.00 13.96
N LEU A 262 -10.40 0.04 14.35
CA LEU A 262 -10.20 -0.31 15.75
C LEU A 262 -8.91 0.22 16.35
N LEU A 263 -7.94 0.59 15.54
CA LEU A 263 -6.69 1.19 16.03
C LEU A 263 -6.91 2.67 16.32
N SER A 264 -6.65 3.08 17.56
CA SER A 264 -6.80 4.47 18.00
C SER A 264 -5.51 5.30 17.90
N CYS A 265 -4.51 4.81 17.17
CA CYS A 265 -3.21 5.46 16.97
C CYS A 265 -2.99 5.80 15.50
N ASN A 266 -2.05 6.72 15.24
CA ASN A 266 -1.60 6.98 13.88
C ASN A 266 -0.94 5.72 13.34
N HIS A 267 -1.34 5.32 12.13
CA HIS A 267 -0.78 4.16 11.46
C HIS A 267 -0.92 4.26 9.95
N ILE A 268 -0.06 3.53 9.26
CA ILE A 268 -0.12 3.35 7.81
C ILE A 268 -0.33 1.86 7.57
N TYR A 269 -1.36 1.52 6.83
CA TYR A 269 -1.61 0.16 6.38
C TYR A 269 -1.23 0.05 4.91
N SER A 270 -0.25 -0.81 4.61
CA SER A 270 0.27 -0.99 3.25
C SER A 270 -0.06 -2.39 2.73
N GLN A 271 -0.61 -2.44 1.53
CA GLN A 271 -0.89 -3.66 0.79
C GLN A 271 -0.07 -3.67 -0.49
N TYR A 272 0.57 -4.79 -0.80
CA TYR A 272 1.39 -4.97 -1.98
C TYR A 272 0.83 -6.10 -2.83
N VAL A 273 0.67 -5.83 -4.13
CA VAL A 273 0.35 -6.84 -5.13
C VAL A 273 1.48 -6.85 -6.15
N PHE A 274 2.13 -8.00 -6.30
CA PHE A 274 3.22 -8.21 -7.23
C PHE A 274 2.67 -8.79 -8.53
N ILE A 275 2.97 -8.16 -9.65
CA ILE A 275 2.58 -8.62 -10.98
C ILE A 275 3.77 -9.36 -11.58
N ASP A 276 3.71 -10.67 -11.55
CA ASP A 276 4.73 -11.56 -12.08
C ASP A 276 4.29 -12.20 -13.41
N ASN A 277 5.17 -12.99 -14.02
CA ASN A 277 4.83 -13.75 -15.21
C ASN A 277 3.86 -14.90 -14.87
N ALA A 278 2.61 -14.74 -15.26
CA ALA A 278 1.54 -15.71 -14.98
C ALA A 278 1.89 -17.12 -15.50
N GLN A 279 2.55 -17.23 -16.65
CA GLN A 279 2.91 -18.53 -17.21
C GLN A 279 4.00 -19.24 -16.40
N GLU A 280 5.01 -18.49 -15.93
CA GLU A 280 6.07 -19.05 -15.08
C GLU A 280 5.50 -19.52 -13.73
N ILE A 281 4.58 -18.75 -13.15
CA ILE A 281 3.91 -19.10 -11.89
C ILE A 281 3.04 -20.33 -12.07
N LEU A 282 2.22 -20.40 -13.12
CA LEU A 282 1.40 -21.58 -13.43
C LEU A 282 2.25 -22.83 -13.57
N GLN A 283 3.33 -22.77 -14.33
CA GLN A 283 4.25 -23.91 -14.49
C GLN A 283 4.88 -24.33 -13.15
N MET A 284 5.23 -23.34 -12.32
CA MET A 284 5.76 -23.63 -10.98
C MET A 284 4.69 -24.28 -10.09
N MET A 285 3.46 -23.78 -10.10
CA MET A 285 2.34 -24.36 -9.34
C MET A 285 2.00 -25.77 -9.80
N GLU A 286 1.94 -26.02 -11.12
CA GLU A 286 1.73 -27.37 -11.67
C GLU A 286 2.85 -28.33 -11.27
N LYS A 287 4.11 -27.88 -11.29
CA LYS A 287 5.25 -28.67 -10.83
C LYS A 287 5.15 -29.00 -9.35
N ASN A 288 4.77 -28.00 -8.53
CA ASN A 288 4.57 -28.18 -7.09
C ASN A 288 3.41 -29.13 -6.81
N SER A 289 2.28 -28.99 -7.52
CA SER A 289 1.13 -29.90 -7.40
C SER A 289 1.53 -31.35 -7.68
N ARG A 290 2.27 -31.58 -8.76
CA ARG A 290 2.80 -32.93 -9.10
C ARG A 290 3.73 -33.47 -8.02
N ASN A 291 4.59 -32.63 -7.43
CA ASN A 291 5.45 -33.04 -6.33
C ASN A 291 4.66 -33.36 -5.07
N MET A 292 3.65 -32.54 -4.74
CA MET A 292 2.78 -32.76 -3.58
C MET A 292 1.91 -34.00 -3.75
N LEU A 293 1.45 -34.31 -4.98
CA LEU A 293 0.73 -35.55 -5.28
C LEU A 293 1.53 -36.78 -4.90
N SER A 294 2.85 -36.76 -5.17
CA SER A 294 3.75 -37.85 -4.79
C SER A 294 3.92 -37.97 -3.27
N LEU A 295 3.91 -36.83 -2.56
CA LEU A 295 4.12 -36.74 -1.11
C LEU A 295 2.81 -36.86 -0.31
N SER A 296 1.66 -36.65 -0.91
CA SER A 296 0.34 -36.71 -0.26
C SER A 296 0.03 -38.06 0.36
N ARG A 297 0.62 -39.13 -0.23
CA ARG A 297 0.49 -40.49 0.28
C ARG A 297 1.17 -40.73 1.63
N TYR A 298 2.08 -39.82 2.02
CA TYR A 298 2.88 -39.97 3.25
C TYR A 298 2.44 -39.04 4.37
N SER A 299 1.66 -37.98 4.08
CA SER A 299 1.23 -37.02 5.10
C SER A 299 -0.13 -36.42 4.75
N ARG A 300 -1.01 -36.36 5.77
CA ARG A 300 -2.33 -35.74 5.67
C ARG A 300 -2.25 -34.24 5.36
N SER A 301 -1.25 -33.55 5.90
CA SER A 301 -0.97 -32.14 5.63
C SER A 301 -0.67 -31.91 4.16
N ASN A 302 0.14 -32.79 3.53
CA ASN A 302 0.47 -32.67 2.12
C ASN A 302 -0.74 -32.94 1.21
N ALA A 303 -1.68 -33.79 1.64
CA ALA A 303 -2.92 -34.03 0.91
C ALA A 303 -3.81 -32.78 0.91
N VAL A 304 -3.93 -32.09 2.04
CA VAL A 304 -4.69 -30.82 2.14
C VAL A 304 -4.05 -29.74 1.28
N ASN A 305 -2.72 -29.58 1.34
CA ASN A 305 -2.00 -28.61 0.53
C ASN A 305 -2.12 -28.90 -0.97
N GLN A 306 -2.18 -30.17 -1.37
CA GLN A 306 -2.44 -30.55 -2.75
C GLN A 306 -3.84 -30.14 -3.20
N GLU A 307 -4.87 -30.40 -2.40
CA GLU A 307 -6.25 -30.01 -2.70
C GLU A 307 -6.38 -28.51 -2.89
N TRP A 308 -5.74 -27.72 -2.02
CA TRP A 308 -5.67 -26.27 -2.16
C TRP A 308 -4.95 -25.82 -3.45
N THR A 309 -3.83 -26.45 -3.77
CA THR A 309 -3.06 -26.13 -4.99
C THR A 309 -3.85 -26.45 -6.24
N GLU A 310 -4.56 -27.59 -6.27
CA GLU A 310 -5.43 -27.97 -7.38
C GLU A 310 -6.59 -27.00 -7.55
N MET A 311 -7.21 -26.55 -6.45
CA MET A 311 -8.28 -25.57 -6.49
C MET A 311 -7.80 -24.23 -7.06
N TYR A 312 -6.62 -23.73 -6.66
CA TYR A 312 -6.05 -22.52 -7.23
C TYR A 312 -5.69 -22.66 -8.70
N LEU A 313 -5.14 -23.80 -9.12
CA LEU A 313 -4.85 -24.07 -10.52
C LEU A 313 -6.11 -24.06 -11.37
N ASP A 314 -7.18 -24.73 -10.90
CA ASP A 314 -8.45 -24.78 -11.60
C ASP A 314 -9.09 -23.39 -11.71
N GLU A 315 -9.02 -22.59 -10.65
CA GLU A 315 -9.49 -21.21 -10.66
C GLU A 315 -8.66 -20.32 -11.60
N ALA A 316 -7.34 -20.46 -11.62
CA ALA A 316 -6.46 -19.73 -12.51
C ALA A 316 -6.71 -20.08 -13.99
N HIS A 317 -6.93 -21.35 -14.31
CA HIS A 317 -7.27 -21.80 -15.66
C HIS A 317 -8.66 -21.35 -16.10
N THR A 318 -9.63 -21.38 -15.19
CA THR A 318 -11.02 -21.05 -15.50
C THR A 318 -11.26 -19.53 -15.59
N LYS A 319 -10.70 -18.77 -14.66
CA LYS A 319 -10.89 -17.32 -14.58
C LYS A 319 -9.77 -16.53 -15.25
N GLY A 320 -8.68 -17.18 -15.61
CA GLY A 320 -7.47 -16.52 -16.15
C GLY A 320 -6.89 -15.50 -15.17
N VAL A 321 -7.01 -15.77 -13.87
CA VAL A 321 -6.53 -14.92 -12.77
C VAL A 321 -5.44 -15.68 -12.06
N LEU A 322 -4.27 -15.08 -12.05
CA LEU A 322 -3.21 -15.38 -11.11
C LEU A 322 -2.87 -14.13 -10.37
#